data_7b92a3f17d58d45502930664fb13c96d
#
_entry.id   7b92a3f17d58d45502930664fb13c96d
#
_cell.length_a   1.000
_cell.length_b   1.000
_cell.length_c   1.000
_cell.angle_alpha   90.00
_cell.angle_beta   90.00
_cell.angle_gamma   90.00
#
_symmetry.space_group_name_H-M   'P 1'
#
loop_
_entity.id
_entity.type
_entity.pdbx_description
1 polymer ?
#
loop_
_entity_poly.entity_id
_entity_poly.type
_entity_poly.pdbx_seq_one_letter_code
_entity_poly.pdbx_strand_id
1 'polypeptide(L)'
;MNKNATLMSHLQNAAIAVLTVTAVLLLIQTPLVGDLAGKTPYELAQDWLAGDTSTDTAVTTDLTELALPVRVVFTNEYARYGLSAITTLDTDFELAGTFFGEALGSATTYEACSGEKLLTALHASSIYLDLEAPTPLEVLSRILGVNDAPESSLLRVTRLVLCPAENGATLYLQDANQGFFVSRTAISSATLREALASLDGNGTDFAFALSGEFSQLSPYTLIFSEPPQRYTLSASNALTDQATFLRLAEFNPHTESGYTDSSGSTIIKEVYGTLRLEPDGSVFYQGADEAEAGSIYYVSAASIGKPTMLEAVAGAQRLAFTLLRDVSGDAELYLSEIDSSNKRFTVSFDYAVGGTPLRFSDGSHAATVTIEDQTITEFSLHCRSYTLSDSPALLLPIRQAAAIADSKYLSAELHVCYDEHGADTVGVGWFAD
;
A
#
# COMPACT_ATOMS: atom_id res chain seq x y z
N MET A 1 76.18 -6.27 0.89
CA MET A 1 74.98 -6.23 0.00
C MET A 1 73.75 -6.51 0.85
N ASN A 2 72.88 -5.59 1.20
CA ASN A 2 71.46 -5.74 1.49
C ASN A 2 70.79 -4.57 2.25
N LYS A 3 71.43 -3.37 2.34
CA LYS A 3 70.76 -2.22 2.96
C LYS A 3 69.74 -1.57 2.02
N ASN A 4 69.89 -1.69 0.69
CA ASN A 4 69.01 -1.09 -0.29
C ASN A 4 67.69 -1.90 -0.48
N ALA A 5 67.71 -3.22 -0.27
CA ALA A 5 66.51 -4.05 -0.36
C ALA A 5 65.56 -3.82 0.81
N THR A 6 66.06 -3.63 2.02
CA THR A 6 65.25 -3.31 3.21
C THR A 6 64.68 -1.87 3.14
N LEU A 7 65.43 -0.93 2.62
CA LEU A 7 64.95 0.44 2.42
C LEU A 7 63.78 0.50 1.39
N MET A 8 63.92 -0.27 0.30
CA MET A 8 62.88 -0.37 -0.76
C MET A 8 61.61 -1.01 -0.24
N SER A 9 61.73 -2.08 0.59
CA SER A 9 60.57 -2.73 1.24
C SER A 9 59.87 -1.83 2.24
N HIS A 10 60.58 -1.02 3.01
CA HIS A 10 59.94 -0.03 3.92
C HIS A 10 59.26 1.09 3.17
N LEU A 11 59.84 1.57 2.04
CA LEU A 11 59.19 2.54 1.17
C LEU A 11 57.91 2.00 0.51
N GLN A 12 57.95 0.76 0.09
CA GLN A 12 56.81 0.09 -0.52
C GLN A 12 55.67 -0.13 0.50
N ASN A 13 55.99 -0.53 1.72
CA ASN A 13 55.01 -0.66 2.79
C ASN A 13 54.41 0.68 3.23
N ALA A 14 55.21 1.74 3.26
CA ALA A 14 54.75 3.09 3.54
C ALA A 14 53.83 3.63 2.42
N ALA A 15 54.14 3.37 1.15
CA ALA A 15 53.27 3.74 0.03
C ALA A 15 51.91 2.98 0.05
N ILE A 16 51.93 1.67 0.40
CA ILE A 16 50.69 0.90 0.54
C ILE A 16 49.86 1.47 1.69
N ALA A 17 50.47 1.77 2.84
CA ALA A 17 49.77 2.37 3.96
C ALA A 17 49.12 3.70 3.63
N VAL A 18 49.83 4.58 2.92
CA VAL A 18 49.27 5.87 2.47
C VAL A 18 48.14 5.68 1.48
N LEU A 19 48.28 4.79 0.49
CA LEU A 19 47.20 4.47 -0.46
C LEU A 19 45.95 3.90 0.21
N THR A 20 46.14 3.02 1.21
CA THR A 20 45.03 2.44 1.97
C THR A 20 44.30 3.52 2.78
N VAL A 21 45.04 4.41 3.46
CA VAL A 21 44.43 5.52 4.21
C VAL A 21 43.70 6.48 3.28
N THR A 22 44.29 6.79 2.10
CA THR A 22 43.66 7.67 1.10
C THR A 22 42.38 7.02 0.52
N ALA A 23 42.39 5.72 0.25
CA ALA A 23 41.21 4.98 -0.22
C ALA A 23 40.07 4.97 0.82
N VAL A 24 40.42 4.79 2.11
CA VAL A 24 39.44 4.86 3.22
C VAL A 24 38.88 6.28 3.36
N LEU A 25 39.73 7.33 3.23
CA LEU A 25 39.24 8.71 3.28
C LEU A 25 38.36 9.09 2.09
N LEU A 26 38.66 8.59 0.90
CA LEU A 26 37.81 8.77 -0.28
C LEU A 26 36.46 8.01 -0.16
N LEU A 27 36.45 6.83 0.42
CA LEU A 27 35.22 6.10 0.73
C LEU A 27 34.32 6.88 1.71
N ILE A 28 34.90 7.54 2.71
CA ILE A 28 34.15 8.36 3.68
C ILE A 28 33.59 9.66 3.04
N GLN A 29 34.18 10.14 1.97
CA GLN A 29 33.77 11.38 1.26
C GLN A 29 32.74 11.12 0.13
N THR A 30 32.45 9.87 -0.22
CA THR A 30 31.43 9.58 -1.22
C THR A 30 30.04 9.58 -0.59
N PRO A 31 28.99 10.16 -1.24
CA PRO A 31 27.64 10.22 -0.70
C PRO A 31 26.95 8.86 -0.52
N LEU A 32 27.59 7.76 -0.93
CA LEU A 32 27.17 6.38 -0.68
C LEU A 32 27.22 5.97 0.81
N VAL A 33 27.85 6.76 1.68
CA VAL A 33 27.97 6.44 3.13
C VAL A 33 26.88 7.12 3.96
N GLY A 34 25.97 7.91 3.34
CA GLY A 34 24.85 8.54 4.03
C GLY A 34 23.87 7.56 4.68
N ASP A 35 23.70 6.37 4.11
CA ASP A 35 22.79 5.32 4.64
C ASP A 35 23.44 4.39 5.70
N LEU A 36 24.72 4.55 5.95
CA LEU A 36 25.45 3.78 6.99
C LEU A 36 25.65 4.57 8.30
N ALA A 37 24.96 5.70 8.46
CA ALA A 37 25.09 6.61 9.60
C ALA A 37 24.45 6.08 10.87
N GLY A 38 24.97 4.99 11.40
CA GLY A 38 24.60 4.41 12.71
C GLY A 38 25.64 3.42 13.24
N LYS A 39 26.56 2.93 12.39
CA LYS A 39 27.60 1.97 12.80
C LYS A 39 28.99 2.57 12.74
N THR A 40 29.78 2.32 13.76
CA THR A 40 31.18 2.74 13.78
C THR A 40 32.02 1.89 12.81
N PRO A 41 33.16 2.40 12.26
CA PRO A 41 34.05 1.62 11.39
C PRO A 41 34.57 0.32 12.06
N TYR A 42 34.57 0.28 13.39
CA TYR A 42 34.94 -0.89 14.17
C TYR A 42 33.84 -1.96 14.13
N GLU A 43 32.57 -1.59 14.22
CA GLU A 43 31.43 -2.50 14.09
C GLU A 43 31.32 -3.08 12.68
N LEU A 44 31.56 -2.27 11.65
CA LEU A 44 31.66 -2.73 10.26
C LEU A 44 32.82 -3.72 10.03
N ALA A 45 33.94 -3.50 10.67
CA ALA A 45 35.10 -4.42 10.59
C ALA A 45 34.84 -5.69 11.38
N GLN A 46 34.15 -5.64 12.50
CA GLN A 46 33.73 -6.81 13.26
C GLN A 46 32.69 -7.66 12.49
N ASP A 47 31.72 -7.06 11.87
CA ASP A 47 30.73 -7.74 11.03
C ASP A 47 31.40 -8.46 9.83
N TRP A 48 32.41 -7.83 9.23
CA TRP A 48 33.19 -8.44 8.14
C TRP A 48 34.14 -9.55 8.59
N LEU A 49 34.75 -9.45 9.79
CA LEU A 49 35.64 -10.44 10.35
C LEU A 49 34.91 -11.62 11.04
N ALA A 50 33.67 -11.42 11.45
CA ALA A 50 32.87 -12.46 12.09
C ALA A 50 32.40 -13.54 11.10
N GLY A 51 32.67 -13.39 9.80
CA GLY A 51 32.36 -14.36 8.75
C GLY A 51 30.98 -14.93 8.95
N ASP A 52 30.05 -14.34 8.28
CA ASP A 52 28.67 -14.76 8.03
C ASP A 52 28.23 -16.07 8.76
N THR A 53 28.06 -15.97 10.06
CA THR A 53 27.24 -16.90 10.80
C THR A 53 25.88 -16.21 10.95
N SER A 54 25.03 -16.46 9.96
CA SER A 54 23.57 -16.33 10.04
C SER A 54 23.08 -15.51 11.24
N THR A 55 23.20 -14.21 11.19
CA THR A 55 22.19 -13.38 11.80
C THR A 55 20.97 -13.54 10.92
N ASP A 56 20.02 -14.26 11.47
CA ASP A 56 18.63 -14.23 11.12
C ASP A 56 18.16 -12.76 11.26
N THR A 57 18.61 -11.90 10.37
CA THR A 57 17.96 -10.63 10.09
C THR A 57 16.69 -11.05 9.38
N ALA A 58 15.68 -11.39 10.21
CA ALA A 58 14.31 -11.38 9.76
C ALA A 58 14.18 -10.10 8.94
N VAL A 59 14.01 -10.22 7.64
CA VAL A 59 13.72 -9.11 6.74
C VAL A 59 12.46 -8.51 7.33
N THR A 60 12.60 -7.44 8.11
CA THR A 60 11.47 -6.75 8.72
C THR A 60 10.70 -6.17 7.56
N THR A 61 9.64 -6.86 7.20
CA THR A 61 8.71 -6.45 6.17
C THR A 61 7.90 -5.31 6.76
N ASP A 62 8.37 -4.10 6.57
CA ASP A 62 7.68 -2.91 7.05
C ASP A 62 6.65 -2.48 6.00
N LEU A 63 5.38 -2.73 6.29
CA LEU A 63 4.24 -2.32 5.48
C LEU A 63 3.51 -1.12 6.08
N THR A 64 4.04 -0.49 7.13
CA THR A 64 3.39 0.65 7.80
C THR A 64 3.34 1.90 6.93
N GLU A 65 4.14 1.97 5.86
CA GLU A 65 4.09 3.04 4.85
C GLU A 65 3.02 2.81 3.76
N LEU A 66 2.33 1.65 3.76
CA LEU A 66 1.24 1.41 2.83
C LEU A 66 -0.02 2.15 3.26
N ALA A 67 -0.45 3.08 2.42
CA ALA A 67 -1.75 3.71 2.56
C ALA A 67 -2.87 2.72 2.18
N LEU A 68 -4.00 2.80 2.87
CA LEU A 68 -5.27 2.22 2.44
C LEU A 68 -6.34 3.31 2.55
N PRO A 69 -7.04 3.66 1.48
CA PRO A 69 -8.22 4.51 1.58
C PRO A 69 -9.28 3.84 2.44
N VAL A 70 -9.81 4.57 3.40
CA VAL A 70 -10.72 4.02 4.40
C VAL A 70 -11.88 4.98 4.70
N ARG A 71 -12.95 4.41 5.20
CA ARG A 71 -14.07 5.12 5.82
C ARG A 71 -14.21 4.64 7.26
N VAL A 72 -14.32 5.58 8.18
CA VAL A 72 -14.41 5.27 9.61
C VAL A 72 -15.68 5.91 10.18
N VAL A 73 -16.39 5.19 11.04
CA VAL A 73 -17.50 5.72 11.80
C VAL A 73 -17.35 5.37 13.27
N PHE A 74 -17.35 6.38 14.11
CA PHE A 74 -17.45 6.24 15.53
C PHE A 74 -18.90 6.45 15.95
N THR A 75 -19.50 5.45 16.59
CA THR A 75 -20.86 5.52 17.10
C THR A 75 -20.83 5.60 18.61
N ASN A 76 -21.38 6.67 19.17
CA ASN A 76 -21.63 6.82 20.60
C ASN A 76 -23.15 6.80 20.83
N GLU A 77 -23.68 5.67 21.23
CA GLU A 77 -25.11 5.39 21.33
C GLU A 77 -25.84 5.68 19.99
N TYR A 78 -26.36 6.92 19.83
CA TYR A 78 -27.10 7.33 18.63
C TYR A 78 -26.35 8.39 17.80
N ALA A 79 -25.32 8.99 18.37
CA ALA A 79 -24.51 9.98 17.65
C ALA A 79 -23.42 9.29 16.84
N ARG A 80 -23.26 9.68 15.58
CA ARG A 80 -22.24 9.13 14.69
C ARG A 80 -21.33 10.22 14.17
N TYR A 81 -20.03 9.96 14.29
CA TYR A 81 -18.97 10.78 13.71
C TYR A 81 -18.31 9.97 12.60
N GLY A 82 -18.55 10.35 11.37
CA GLY A 82 -18.02 9.66 10.19
C GLY A 82 -16.90 10.43 9.52
N LEU A 83 -15.89 9.71 9.08
CA LEU A 83 -14.77 10.18 8.31
C LEU A 83 -14.73 9.43 6.97
N SER A 84 -14.46 10.15 5.88
CA SER A 84 -14.21 9.58 4.56
C SER A 84 -13.17 10.42 3.83
N ALA A 85 -12.58 9.90 2.77
CA ALA A 85 -11.45 10.51 2.08
C ALA A 85 -10.24 10.69 3.00
N ILE A 86 -9.96 9.65 3.72
CA ILE A 86 -8.77 9.51 4.54
C ILE A 86 -8.10 8.16 4.21
N THR A 87 -6.83 8.08 4.52
CA THR A 87 -6.05 6.84 4.45
C THR A 87 -5.64 6.37 5.83
N THR A 88 -5.13 5.16 5.91
CA THR A 88 -4.54 4.63 7.16
C THR A 88 -3.33 5.41 7.67
N LEU A 89 -2.76 6.32 6.86
CA LEU A 89 -1.62 7.17 7.23
C LEU A 89 -2.04 8.55 7.75
N ASP A 90 -3.31 8.92 7.63
CA ASP A 90 -3.81 10.20 8.08
C ASP A 90 -3.92 10.28 9.61
N THR A 91 -3.66 11.46 10.16
CA THR A 91 -3.80 11.71 11.61
C THR A 91 -5.22 11.49 12.12
N ASP A 92 -6.22 11.73 11.28
CA ASP A 92 -7.64 11.51 11.62
C ASP A 92 -7.98 10.01 11.78
N PHE A 93 -7.15 9.13 11.20
CA PHE A 93 -7.26 7.68 11.37
C PHE A 93 -6.61 7.16 12.67
N GLU A 94 -5.72 7.90 13.31
CA GLU A 94 -4.86 7.42 14.40
C GLU A 94 -5.65 6.77 15.54
N LEU A 95 -6.80 7.35 15.92
CA LEU A 95 -7.65 6.80 16.98
C LEU A 95 -8.21 5.42 16.58
N ALA A 96 -8.76 5.29 15.38
CA ALA A 96 -9.27 4.03 14.86
C ALA A 96 -8.14 3.01 14.66
N GLY A 97 -7.02 3.44 14.09
CA GLY A 97 -5.83 2.62 13.86
C GLY A 97 -5.29 2.00 15.13
N THR A 98 -5.21 2.78 16.21
CA THR A 98 -4.78 2.30 17.53
C THR A 98 -5.71 1.20 18.05
N PHE A 99 -7.03 1.42 18.04
CA PHE A 99 -7.99 0.44 18.52
C PHE A 99 -8.02 -0.83 17.64
N PHE A 100 -7.99 -0.70 16.32
CA PHE A 100 -7.97 -1.86 15.43
C PHE A 100 -6.63 -2.62 15.49
N GLY A 101 -5.50 -1.93 15.62
CA GLY A 101 -4.20 -2.55 15.85
C GLY A 101 -4.19 -3.38 17.14
N GLU A 102 -4.64 -2.80 18.27
CA GLU A 102 -4.75 -3.53 19.55
C GLU A 102 -5.76 -4.69 19.46
N ALA A 103 -6.89 -4.48 18.76
CA ALA A 103 -7.88 -5.52 18.55
C ALA A 103 -7.33 -6.72 17.78
N LEU A 104 -6.65 -6.48 16.65
CA LEU A 104 -6.05 -7.52 15.82
C LEU A 104 -4.90 -8.22 16.54
N GLY A 105 -4.06 -7.48 17.26
CA GLY A 105 -2.94 -8.05 18.02
C GLY A 105 -3.38 -8.88 19.24
N SER A 106 -4.59 -8.65 19.78
CA SER A 106 -5.13 -9.39 20.91
C SER A 106 -6.23 -10.40 20.55
N ALA A 107 -6.67 -10.44 19.29
CA ALA A 107 -7.65 -11.42 18.83
C ALA A 107 -7.09 -12.84 18.93
N THR A 108 -7.86 -13.76 19.51
CA THR A 108 -7.39 -15.13 19.77
C THR A 108 -7.84 -16.11 18.69
N THR A 109 -9.08 -16.03 18.28
CA THR A 109 -9.70 -16.92 17.29
C THR A 109 -10.79 -16.17 16.54
N TYR A 110 -10.98 -16.51 15.27
CA TYR A 110 -12.05 -15.96 14.45
C TYR A 110 -13.13 -17.04 14.26
N GLU A 111 -14.27 -16.85 14.90
CA GLU A 111 -15.42 -17.76 14.81
C GLU A 111 -16.42 -17.23 13.80
N ALA A 112 -16.97 -18.10 12.95
CA ALA A 112 -18.00 -17.71 12.00
C ALA A 112 -19.26 -17.21 12.73
N CYS A 113 -19.85 -16.14 12.22
CA CYS A 113 -21.09 -15.58 12.76
C CYS A 113 -22.05 -15.17 11.63
N SER A 114 -23.24 -14.67 11.98
CA SER A 114 -24.19 -14.15 10.98
C SER A 114 -23.96 -12.65 10.74
N GLY A 115 -24.29 -12.17 9.53
CA GLY A 115 -24.28 -10.73 9.22
C GLY A 115 -25.23 -9.90 10.09
N GLU A 116 -26.30 -10.50 10.61
CA GLU A 116 -27.19 -9.83 11.58
C GLU A 116 -26.46 -9.43 12.86
N LYS A 117 -25.48 -10.23 13.32
CA LYS A 117 -24.69 -9.87 14.51
C LYS A 117 -23.82 -8.64 14.26
N LEU A 118 -23.19 -8.57 13.08
CA LEU A 118 -22.41 -7.40 12.69
C LEU A 118 -23.30 -6.17 12.56
N LEU A 119 -24.45 -6.31 11.91
CA LEU A 119 -25.42 -5.21 11.78
C LEU A 119 -25.96 -4.76 13.15
N THR A 120 -26.26 -5.71 14.06
CA THR A 120 -26.66 -5.40 15.44
C THR A 120 -25.56 -4.64 16.19
N ALA A 121 -24.30 -5.00 15.96
CA ALA A 121 -23.15 -4.30 16.55
C ALA A 121 -23.07 -2.84 16.11
N LEU A 122 -23.43 -2.52 14.87
CA LEU A 122 -23.47 -1.14 14.35
C LEU A 122 -24.62 -0.29 14.89
N HIS A 123 -25.65 -0.90 15.50
CA HIS A 123 -26.71 -0.17 16.21
C HIS A 123 -26.28 0.27 17.62
N ALA A 124 -25.18 -0.28 18.15
CA ALA A 124 -24.63 0.05 19.45
C ALA A 124 -23.39 0.94 19.32
N SER A 125 -22.84 1.38 20.46
CA SER A 125 -21.56 2.07 20.51
C SER A 125 -20.48 1.21 19.84
N SER A 126 -19.78 1.74 18.84
CA SER A 126 -18.83 0.98 18.03
C SER A 126 -17.87 1.87 17.26
N ILE A 127 -16.75 1.30 16.86
CA ILE A 127 -15.90 1.84 15.79
C ILE A 127 -16.09 0.94 14.56
N TYR A 128 -16.45 1.53 13.44
CA TYR A 128 -16.57 0.88 12.14
C TYR A 128 -15.44 1.31 11.24
N LEU A 129 -14.79 0.37 10.58
CA LEU A 129 -13.79 0.59 9.56
C LEU A 129 -14.21 -0.14 8.29
N ASP A 130 -14.21 0.58 7.19
CA ASP A 130 -14.51 0.10 5.85
C ASP A 130 -13.32 0.36 4.94
N LEU A 131 -12.80 -0.70 4.35
CA LEU A 131 -11.65 -0.67 3.46
C LEU A 131 -12.12 -0.53 2.02
N GLU A 132 -11.47 0.32 1.24
CA GLU A 132 -11.78 0.47 -0.20
C GLU A 132 -11.53 -0.83 -0.97
N ALA A 133 -10.51 -1.59 -0.58
CA ALA A 133 -10.14 -2.84 -1.24
C ALA A 133 -10.07 -4.00 -0.24
N PRO A 134 -10.50 -5.21 -0.64
CA PRO A 134 -10.39 -6.40 0.20
C PRO A 134 -8.93 -6.71 0.52
N THR A 135 -8.54 -6.56 1.78
CA THR A 135 -7.16 -6.70 2.23
C THR A 135 -6.98 -7.98 3.04
N PRO A 136 -5.98 -8.83 2.73
CA PRO A 136 -5.65 -9.98 3.56
C PRO A 136 -5.39 -9.57 5.00
N LEU A 137 -5.95 -10.32 5.96
CA LEU A 137 -5.90 -9.98 7.37
C LEU A 137 -4.47 -9.82 7.90
N GLU A 138 -3.53 -10.65 7.43
CA GLU A 138 -2.13 -10.55 7.82
C GLU A 138 -1.46 -9.27 7.30
N VAL A 139 -1.81 -8.84 6.07
CA VAL A 139 -1.32 -7.58 5.48
C VAL A 139 -1.89 -6.38 6.23
N LEU A 140 -3.21 -6.38 6.46
CA LEU A 140 -3.88 -5.34 7.24
C LEU A 140 -3.27 -5.21 8.65
N SER A 141 -3.01 -6.34 9.31
CA SER A 141 -2.37 -6.36 10.63
C SER A 141 -1.00 -5.69 10.60
N ARG A 142 -0.19 -5.96 9.58
CA ARG A 142 1.12 -5.32 9.42
C ARG A 142 1.01 -3.83 9.13
N ILE A 143 0.08 -3.41 8.30
CA ILE A 143 -0.19 -1.98 8.03
C ILE A 143 -0.56 -1.26 9.33
N LEU A 144 -1.32 -1.91 10.22
CA LEU A 144 -1.70 -1.38 11.53
C LEU A 144 -0.64 -1.62 12.63
N GLY A 145 0.60 -1.98 12.25
CA GLY A 145 1.72 -2.12 13.18
C GLY A 145 1.71 -3.38 14.06
N VAL A 146 0.89 -4.40 13.73
CA VAL A 146 0.81 -5.64 14.49
C VAL A 146 1.77 -6.67 13.90
N ASN A 147 2.74 -7.10 14.71
CA ASN A 147 3.76 -8.06 14.27
C ASN A 147 3.34 -9.52 14.43
N ASP A 148 2.58 -9.84 15.46
CA ASP A 148 2.22 -11.19 15.88
C ASP A 148 0.71 -11.43 15.72
N ALA A 149 0.14 -11.04 14.56
CA ALA A 149 -1.27 -11.34 14.30
C ALA A 149 -1.50 -12.86 14.14
N PRO A 150 -2.64 -13.39 14.61
CA PRO A 150 -2.97 -14.80 14.42
C PRO A 150 -2.94 -15.16 12.93
N GLU A 151 -2.30 -16.27 12.58
CA GLU A 151 -2.32 -16.80 11.22
C GLU A 151 -3.76 -17.11 10.80
N SER A 152 -4.32 -16.22 9.98
CA SER A 152 -5.61 -16.41 9.34
C SER A 152 -5.46 -16.08 7.86
N SER A 153 -4.62 -16.84 7.18
CA SER A 153 -4.13 -16.62 5.82
C SER A 153 -5.20 -16.62 4.72
N LEU A 154 -6.46 -16.90 5.07
CA LEU A 154 -7.55 -17.02 4.10
C LEU A 154 -8.53 -15.86 4.12
N LEU A 155 -8.54 -15.03 5.16
CA LEU A 155 -9.50 -13.93 5.28
C LEU A 155 -9.02 -12.69 4.52
N ARG A 156 -9.85 -12.23 3.58
CA ARG A 156 -9.70 -10.93 2.91
C ARG A 156 -10.75 -9.98 3.47
N VAL A 157 -10.33 -9.12 4.35
CA VAL A 157 -11.21 -8.25 5.13
C VAL A 157 -11.64 -7.06 4.28
N THR A 158 -12.95 -6.80 4.30
CA THR A 158 -13.54 -5.58 3.73
C THR A 158 -13.98 -4.61 4.83
N ARG A 159 -14.47 -5.15 5.96
CA ARG A 159 -15.00 -4.36 7.08
C ARG A 159 -14.62 -4.92 8.43
N LEU A 160 -14.41 -4.00 9.37
CA LEU A 160 -14.19 -4.31 10.78
C LEU A 160 -15.15 -3.49 11.64
N VAL A 161 -15.65 -4.11 12.70
CA VAL A 161 -16.47 -3.42 13.73
C VAL A 161 -15.96 -3.81 15.10
N LEU A 162 -15.61 -2.83 15.90
CA LEU A 162 -15.18 -3.03 17.27
C LEU A 162 -16.22 -2.46 18.25
N CYS A 163 -16.78 -3.32 19.10
CA CYS A 163 -17.84 -2.95 20.04
C CYS A 163 -17.46 -3.24 21.49
N PRO A 164 -17.84 -2.39 22.47
CA PRO A 164 -17.75 -2.72 23.86
C PRO A 164 -18.67 -3.92 24.21
N ALA A 165 -18.16 -4.89 24.96
CA ALA A 165 -18.88 -6.04 25.44
C ALA A 165 -18.78 -6.17 26.97
N GLU A 166 -19.45 -7.14 27.60
CA GLU A 166 -19.40 -7.31 29.05
C GLU A 166 -17.99 -7.57 29.58
N ASN A 167 -17.20 -8.35 28.84
CA ASN A 167 -15.84 -8.78 29.23
C ASN A 167 -14.80 -8.32 28.21
N GLY A 168 -14.64 -7.00 28.00
CA GLY A 168 -13.71 -6.44 27.03
C GLY A 168 -14.41 -5.91 25.79
N ALA A 169 -13.73 -5.90 24.63
CA ALA A 169 -14.33 -5.53 23.36
C ALA A 169 -14.41 -6.73 22.41
N THR A 170 -15.41 -6.70 21.55
CA THR A 170 -15.63 -7.73 20.52
C THR A 170 -15.34 -7.15 19.15
N LEU A 171 -14.51 -7.82 18.39
CA LEU A 171 -14.16 -7.51 17.01
C LEU A 171 -14.99 -8.36 16.06
N TYR A 172 -15.72 -7.73 15.16
CA TYR A 172 -16.39 -8.38 14.03
C TYR A 172 -15.64 -8.06 12.74
N LEU A 173 -15.58 -9.03 11.83
CA LEU A 173 -14.97 -8.90 10.50
C LEU A 173 -15.97 -9.33 9.44
N GLN A 174 -15.95 -8.65 8.30
CA GLN A 174 -16.56 -9.14 7.06
C GLN A 174 -15.45 -9.49 6.07
N ASP A 175 -15.54 -10.70 5.51
CA ASP A 175 -14.66 -11.18 4.45
C ASP A 175 -15.25 -10.86 3.06
N ALA A 176 -14.40 -10.68 2.07
CA ALA A 176 -14.78 -10.39 0.68
C ALA A 176 -15.75 -11.45 0.09
N ASN A 177 -15.67 -12.70 0.55
CA ASN A 177 -16.57 -13.78 0.16
C ASN A 177 -17.89 -13.78 0.93
N GLN A 178 -18.28 -12.64 1.54
CA GLN A 178 -19.52 -12.49 2.32
C GLN A 178 -19.56 -13.33 3.61
N GLY A 179 -18.42 -13.83 4.08
CA GLY A 179 -18.29 -14.48 5.38
C GLY A 179 -18.25 -13.42 6.50
N PHE A 180 -18.81 -13.75 7.65
CA PHE A 180 -18.76 -12.91 8.84
C PHE A 180 -18.10 -13.67 9.97
N PHE A 181 -17.22 -13.00 10.69
CA PHE A 181 -16.43 -13.59 11.75
C PHE A 181 -16.46 -12.70 12.98
N VAL A 182 -16.27 -13.31 14.15
CA VAL A 182 -16.22 -12.62 15.43
C VAL A 182 -15.04 -13.13 16.24
N SER A 183 -14.37 -12.21 16.94
CA SER A 183 -13.29 -12.51 17.87
C SER A 183 -13.43 -11.69 19.16
N ARG A 184 -12.97 -12.25 20.27
CA ARG A 184 -12.78 -11.50 21.51
C ARG A 184 -11.42 -10.83 21.48
N THR A 185 -11.34 -9.64 22.07
CA THR A 185 -10.10 -8.89 22.20
C THR A 185 -9.77 -8.63 23.67
N ALA A 186 -8.53 -8.22 23.94
CA ALA A 186 -8.12 -7.81 25.27
C ALA A 186 -8.44 -6.34 25.59
N ILE A 187 -9.04 -5.60 24.66
CA ILE A 187 -9.36 -4.18 24.83
C ILE A 187 -10.40 -3.99 25.93
N SER A 188 -10.15 -3.04 26.83
CA SER A 188 -11.10 -2.68 27.88
C SER A 188 -12.36 -2.04 27.30
N SER A 189 -13.52 -2.58 27.68
CA SER A 189 -14.82 -2.00 27.33
C SER A 189 -15.01 -0.56 27.85
N ALA A 190 -14.42 -0.25 29.01
CA ALA A 190 -14.48 1.10 29.59
C ALA A 190 -13.65 2.09 28.76
N THR A 191 -12.42 1.73 28.38
CA THR A 191 -11.55 2.56 27.56
C THR A 191 -12.18 2.87 26.20
N LEU A 192 -12.77 1.84 25.56
CA LEU A 192 -13.44 2.03 24.28
C LEU A 192 -14.66 2.96 24.40
N ARG A 193 -15.49 2.81 25.48
CA ARG A 193 -16.63 3.71 25.71
C ARG A 193 -16.18 5.15 26.01
N GLU A 194 -15.13 5.32 26.76
CA GLU A 194 -14.58 6.65 27.07
C GLU A 194 -14.10 7.37 25.80
N ALA A 195 -13.40 6.66 24.92
CA ALA A 195 -12.96 7.19 23.63
C ALA A 195 -14.16 7.61 22.76
N LEU A 196 -15.18 6.76 22.66
CA LEU A 196 -16.39 7.06 21.90
C LEU A 196 -17.19 8.22 22.48
N ALA A 197 -17.26 8.34 23.81
CA ALA A 197 -18.00 9.40 24.48
C ALA A 197 -17.38 10.80 24.28
N SER A 198 -16.10 10.88 23.88
CA SER A 198 -15.40 12.13 23.60
C SER A 198 -15.73 12.75 22.22
N LEU A 199 -16.43 12.01 21.35
CA LEU A 199 -16.72 12.40 19.99
C LEU A 199 -18.17 12.87 19.82
N ASP A 200 -18.34 14.07 19.26
CA ASP A 200 -19.63 14.60 18.88
C ASP A 200 -20.01 14.12 17.46
N GLY A 201 -21.28 13.78 17.24
CA GLY A 201 -21.76 13.35 15.93
C GLY A 201 -21.70 14.48 14.89
N ASN A 202 -21.32 14.13 13.66
CA ASN A 202 -21.31 15.06 12.53
C ASN A 202 -22.45 14.83 11.52
N GLY A 203 -23.49 14.10 11.94
CA GLY A 203 -24.66 13.83 11.11
C GLY A 203 -24.43 12.77 10.02
N THR A 204 -23.40 11.93 10.17
CA THR A 204 -23.23 10.72 9.37
C THR A 204 -24.21 9.67 9.84
N ASP A 205 -24.81 8.96 8.88
CA ASP A 205 -25.69 7.82 9.14
C ASP A 205 -25.37 6.65 8.21
N PHE A 206 -25.75 5.46 8.63
CA PHE A 206 -25.79 4.30 7.74
C PHE A 206 -27.14 4.23 7.01
N ALA A 207 -27.17 3.68 5.81
CA ALA A 207 -28.42 3.49 5.05
C ALA A 207 -29.47 2.73 5.85
N PHE A 208 -29.08 1.72 6.64
CA PHE A 208 -30.01 0.96 7.50
C PHE A 208 -30.68 1.80 8.59
N ALA A 209 -30.07 2.90 9.02
CA ALA A 209 -30.60 3.76 10.09
C ALA A 209 -31.62 4.79 9.59
N LEU A 210 -31.71 5.02 8.27
CA LEU A 210 -32.56 6.04 7.66
C LEU A 210 -33.98 5.55 7.32
N SER A 211 -34.57 4.79 8.22
CA SER A 211 -36.01 4.42 8.22
C SER A 211 -36.56 3.89 6.88
N GLY A 212 -35.76 3.16 6.12
CA GLY A 212 -36.16 2.57 4.84
C GLY A 212 -36.11 3.56 3.64
N GLU A 213 -35.57 4.75 3.83
CA GLU A 213 -35.39 5.73 2.75
C GLU A 213 -34.51 5.17 1.62
N PHE A 214 -33.51 4.35 1.97
CA PHE A 214 -32.55 3.72 1.03
C PHE A 214 -32.53 2.19 1.21
N SER A 215 -33.67 1.56 1.00
CA SER A 215 -33.86 0.14 1.31
C SER A 215 -33.20 -0.83 0.33
N GLN A 216 -32.81 -0.35 -0.85
CA GLN A 216 -32.16 -1.16 -1.89
C GLN A 216 -30.62 -1.03 -1.85
N LEU A 217 -30.11 -0.02 -1.14
CA LEU A 217 -28.65 0.10 -0.95
C LEU A 217 -28.14 -0.91 0.06
N SER A 218 -26.84 -1.16 0.01
CA SER A 218 -26.16 -1.90 1.08
C SER A 218 -26.44 -1.22 2.42
N PRO A 219 -26.79 -1.98 3.48
CA PRO A 219 -27.03 -1.41 4.79
C PRO A 219 -25.82 -0.65 5.34
N TYR A 220 -24.63 -0.95 4.86
CA TYR A 220 -23.37 -0.34 5.27
C TYR A 220 -23.05 0.97 4.55
N THR A 221 -23.81 1.35 3.51
CA THR A 221 -23.61 2.62 2.80
C THR A 221 -23.68 3.80 3.76
N LEU A 222 -22.65 4.64 3.74
CA LEU A 222 -22.55 5.82 4.59
C LEU A 222 -23.17 7.02 3.91
N ILE A 223 -24.06 7.70 4.62
CA ILE A 223 -24.74 8.91 4.19
C ILE A 223 -24.25 10.06 5.10
N PHE A 224 -23.39 10.89 4.57
CA PHE A 224 -22.85 12.05 5.28
C PHE A 224 -23.80 13.24 5.16
N SER A 225 -23.99 14.01 6.22
CA SER A 225 -24.73 15.28 6.15
C SER A 225 -23.99 16.29 5.29
N GLU A 226 -22.68 16.39 5.49
CA GLU A 226 -21.78 17.21 4.73
C GLU A 226 -20.62 16.33 4.25
N PRO A 227 -20.69 15.82 3.00
CA PRO A 227 -19.59 15.02 2.49
C PRO A 227 -18.33 15.87 2.37
N PRO A 228 -17.14 15.29 2.62
CA PRO A 228 -15.90 16.01 2.44
C PRO A 228 -15.79 16.59 1.04
N GLN A 229 -15.37 17.85 0.98
CA GLN A 229 -15.21 18.56 -0.29
C GLN A 229 -14.14 17.83 -1.15
N ARG A 230 -14.43 17.71 -2.43
CA ARG A 230 -13.49 17.24 -3.43
C ARG A 230 -13.08 18.41 -4.32
N TYR A 231 -11.91 18.32 -4.91
CA TYR A 231 -11.35 19.32 -5.79
C TYR A 231 -11.17 18.76 -7.19
N THR A 232 -11.10 19.63 -8.19
CA THR A 232 -10.82 19.19 -9.54
C THR A 232 -9.37 18.73 -9.66
N LEU A 233 -9.16 17.65 -10.41
CA LEU A 233 -7.89 17.00 -10.57
C LEU A 233 -7.45 17.08 -12.04
N SER A 234 -6.22 17.48 -12.29
CA SER A 234 -5.58 17.37 -13.61
C SER A 234 -4.58 16.25 -13.61
N ALA A 235 -4.46 15.58 -14.76
CA ALA A 235 -3.49 14.51 -14.97
C ALA A 235 -2.56 14.85 -16.12
N SER A 236 -1.32 14.39 -16.06
CA SER A 236 -0.34 14.50 -17.13
C SER A 236 0.53 13.26 -17.20
N ASN A 237 1.15 13.03 -18.36
CA ASN A 237 2.14 11.97 -18.50
C ASN A 237 3.39 12.33 -17.67
N ALA A 238 3.76 11.47 -16.73
CA ALA A 238 4.92 11.65 -15.87
C ALA A 238 6.23 11.13 -16.50
N LEU A 239 6.15 10.34 -17.57
CA LEU A 239 7.31 9.75 -18.24
C LEU A 239 7.99 10.74 -19.20
N THR A 240 8.31 11.95 -18.71
CA THR A 240 8.93 13.01 -19.50
C THR A 240 10.45 12.86 -19.61
N ASP A 241 11.10 12.30 -18.59
CA ASP A 241 12.53 11.97 -18.57
C ASP A 241 12.75 10.46 -18.59
N GLN A 242 12.67 9.87 -19.76
CA GLN A 242 12.88 8.44 -19.95
C GLN A 242 14.25 7.96 -19.46
N ALA A 243 15.30 8.78 -19.57
CA ALA A 243 16.64 8.39 -19.14
C ALA A 243 16.75 8.27 -17.62
N THR A 244 16.06 9.12 -16.88
CA THR A 244 15.99 9.02 -15.41
C THR A 244 15.13 7.82 -15.01
N PHE A 245 13.97 7.60 -15.64
CA PHE A 245 13.14 6.44 -15.39
C PHE A 245 13.91 5.12 -15.65
N LEU A 246 14.62 5.01 -16.77
CA LEU A 246 15.42 3.83 -17.09
C LEU A 246 16.47 3.52 -16.02
N ARG A 247 17.13 4.56 -15.48
CA ARG A 247 18.11 4.37 -14.39
C ARG A 247 17.44 3.87 -13.10
N LEU A 248 16.26 4.39 -12.75
CA LEU A 248 15.48 3.90 -11.60
C LEU A 248 15.01 2.46 -11.80
N ALA A 249 14.66 2.12 -13.04
CA ALA A 249 14.30 0.76 -13.44
C ALA A 249 15.53 -0.13 -13.72
N GLU A 250 16.74 0.31 -13.36
CA GLU A 250 18.01 -0.44 -13.54
C GLU A 250 18.30 -0.84 -15.01
N PHE A 251 17.71 -0.13 -15.97
CA PHE A 251 18.01 -0.28 -17.39
C PHE A 251 19.04 0.75 -17.84
N ASN A 252 19.90 0.37 -18.81
CA ASN A 252 20.90 1.28 -19.37
C ASN A 252 20.25 2.32 -20.30
N PRO A 253 20.24 3.62 -19.96
CA PRO A 253 19.64 4.66 -20.82
C PRO A 253 20.41 4.90 -22.12
N HIS A 254 21.61 4.34 -22.27
CA HIS A 254 22.47 4.48 -23.43
C HIS A 254 22.63 3.20 -24.24
N THR A 255 21.72 2.24 -24.06
CA THR A 255 21.80 0.96 -24.75
C THR A 255 21.57 1.13 -26.25
N GLU A 256 22.37 0.43 -27.07
CA GLU A 256 22.17 0.36 -28.52
C GLU A 256 21.02 -0.62 -28.89
N SER A 257 20.54 -1.39 -27.93
CA SER A 257 19.45 -2.37 -28.13
C SER A 257 18.04 -1.77 -28.07
N GLY A 258 17.95 -0.44 -27.78
CA GLY A 258 16.68 0.28 -27.76
C GLY A 258 16.23 0.71 -29.15
N TYR A 259 14.92 0.56 -29.44
CA TYR A 259 14.31 1.07 -30.69
C TYR A 259 12.89 1.58 -30.43
N THR A 260 12.44 2.47 -31.29
CA THR A 260 11.05 2.96 -31.26
C THR A 260 10.26 2.26 -32.37
N ASP A 261 9.13 1.68 -32.02
CA ASP A 261 8.25 1.01 -32.99
C ASP A 261 7.33 2.00 -33.71
N SER A 262 6.48 1.48 -34.62
CA SER A 262 5.54 2.29 -35.40
C SER A 262 4.42 2.94 -34.58
N SER A 263 4.17 2.49 -33.35
CA SER A 263 3.20 3.08 -32.41
C SER A 263 3.79 4.24 -31.60
N GLY A 264 5.12 4.45 -31.69
CA GLY A 264 5.84 5.42 -30.90
C GLY A 264 6.33 4.86 -29.57
N SER A 265 6.14 3.58 -29.30
CA SER A 265 6.61 2.92 -28.07
C SER A 265 8.12 2.70 -28.14
N THR A 266 8.82 3.02 -27.08
CA THR A 266 10.24 2.74 -26.92
C THR A 266 10.44 1.37 -26.28
N ILE A 267 11.11 0.47 -26.96
CA ILE A 267 11.37 -0.89 -26.49
C ILE A 267 12.87 -1.02 -26.21
N ILE A 268 13.21 -1.45 -25.02
CA ILE A 268 14.59 -1.66 -24.56
C ILE A 268 14.74 -3.09 -24.14
N LYS A 269 15.68 -3.79 -24.76
CA LYS A 269 15.95 -5.20 -24.49
C LYS A 269 17.32 -5.34 -23.87
N GLU A 270 17.35 -5.87 -22.65
CA GLU A 270 18.56 -6.24 -21.91
C GLU A 270 18.60 -7.79 -21.73
N VAL A 271 19.72 -8.30 -21.23
CA VAL A 271 19.91 -9.75 -21.03
C VAL A 271 18.89 -10.33 -20.05
N TYR A 272 18.46 -9.54 -19.08
CA TYR A 272 17.56 -9.94 -17.99
C TYR A 272 16.09 -9.62 -18.25
N GLY A 273 15.75 -8.92 -19.33
CA GLY A 273 14.35 -8.63 -19.65
C GLY A 273 14.15 -7.54 -20.70
N THR A 274 12.90 -7.30 -21.00
CA THR A 274 12.45 -6.27 -21.94
C THR A 274 11.58 -5.27 -21.25
N LEU A 275 11.87 -3.99 -21.44
CA LEU A 275 11.07 -2.86 -20.97
C LEU A 275 10.47 -2.14 -22.17
N ARG A 276 9.16 -1.89 -22.11
CA ARG A 276 8.41 -1.15 -23.13
C ARG A 276 7.80 0.09 -22.50
N LEU A 277 8.10 1.25 -23.05
CA LEU A 277 7.60 2.56 -22.65
C LEU A 277 6.63 3.07 -23.69
N GLU A 278 5.38 3.26 -23.31
CA GLU A 278 4.33 3.77 -24.20
C GLU A 278 4.26 5.31 -24.21
N PRO A 279 3.79 5.93 -25.29
CA PRO A 279 3.63 7.38 -25.36
C PRO A 279 2.65 7.98 -24.34
N ASP A 280 1.71 7.19 -23.84
CA ASP A 280 0.72 7.59 -22.83
C ASP A 280 1.25 7.56 -21.40
N GLY A 281 2.47 7.06 -21.18
CA GLY A 281 3.10 6.88 -19.89
C GLY A 281 2.95 5.47 -19.30
N SER A 282 2.33 4.56 -20.03
CA SER A 282 2.29 3.15 -19.63
C SER A 282 3.67 2.50 -19.82
N VAL A 283 4.05 1.66 -18.87
CA VAL A 283 5.32 0.93 -18.88
C VAL A 283 5.04 -0.53 -18.62
N PHE A 284 5.67 -1.39 -19.40
CA PHE A 284 5.57 -2.84 -19.28
C PHE A 284 6.96 -3.46 -19.22
N TYR A 285 7.17 -4.30 -18.23
CA TYR A 285 8.37 -5.12 -18.10
C TYR A 285 8.02 -6.58 -18.21
N GLN A 286 8.86 -7.32 -18.92
CA GLN A 286 8.85 -8.77 -18.98
C GLN A 286 10.27 -9.30 -18.79
N GLY A 287 10.46 -10.11 -17.75
CA GLY A 287 11.71 -10.80 -17.47
C GLY A 287 12.11 -11.74 -18.60
N ALA A 288 13.41 -12.00 -18.75
CA ALA A 288 13.90 -13.01 -19.67
C ALA A 288 13.54 -14.41 -19.15
N ASP A 289 13.42 -15.37 -20.06
CA ASP A 289 13.23 -16.79 -19.72
C ASP A 289 14.38 -17.27 -18.82
N GLU A 290 14.07 -18.06 -17.79
CA GLU A 290 15.04 -18.56 -16.78
C GLU A 290 16.32 -19.21 -17.36
N ALA A 291 16.27 -19.66 -18.60
CA ALA A 291 17.39 -20.35 -19.27
C ALA A 291 18.52 -19.41 -19.73
N GLU A 292 18.31 -18.10 -19.85
CA GLU A 292 19.28 -17.21 -20.48
C GLU A 292 19.95 -16.20 -19.53
N ALA A 293 19.28 -15.72 -18.47
CA ALA A 293 19.86 -14.81 -17.50
C ALA A 293 19.01 -14.73 -16.23
N GLY A 294 19.65 -14.48 -15.07
CA GLY A 294 18.93 -14.21 -13.83
C GLY A 294 18.18 -12.88 -13.92
N SER A 295 16.98 -12.77 -13.33
CA SER A 295 16.28 -11.49 -13.17
C SER A 295 17.10 -10.53 -12.30
N ILE A 296 16.90 -9.22 -12.51
CA ILE A 296 17.48 -8.19 -11.63
C ILE A 296 16.55 -7.86 -10.46
N TYR A 297 15.26 -8.18 -10.57
CA TYR A 297 14.29 -7.86 -9.54
C TYR A 297 13.99 -9.08 -8.67
N TYR A 298 14.44 -9.02 -7.41
CA TYR A 298 14.23 -10.09 -6.43
C TYR A 298 13.41 -9.58 -5.25
N VAL A 299 12.56 -10.47 -4.76
CA VAL A 299 11.86 -10.30 -3.50
C VAL A 299 12.70 -10.93 -2.40
N SER A 300 13.07 -10.14 -1.38
CA SER A 300 13.73 -10.67 -0.19
C SER A 300 12.77 -11.59 0.56
N ALA A 301 13.15 -12.83 0.75
CA ALA A 301 12.36 -13.81 1.47
C ALA A 301 13.23 -14.54 2.52
N ALA A 302 12.64 -14.86 3.68
CA ALA A 302 13.33 -15.56 4.76
C ALA A 302 13.69 -17.00 4.41
N SER A 303 12.97 -17.62 3.46
CA SER A 303 13.22 -18.98 3.01
C SER A 303 13.48 -19.04 1.50
N ILE A 304 14.38 -19.95 1.10
CA ILE A 304 14.66 -20.18 -0.33
C ILE A 304 13.42 -20.80 -1.00
N GLY A 305 12.97 -20.19 -2.08
CA GLY A 305 12.03 -20.75 -3.03
C GLY A 305 10.69 -20.05 -3.13
N LYS A 306 9.96 -19.75 -2.05
CA LYS A 306 8.66 -19.08 -2.13
C LYS A 306 8.56 -17.99 -1.08
N PRO A 307 8.31 -16.72 -1.47
CA PRO A 307 8.01 -15.66 -0.52
C PRO A 307 6.67 -15.91 0.18
N THR A 308 6.55 -15.41 1.39
CA THR A 308 5.26 -15.24 2.05
C THR A 308 4.47 -14.13 1.34
N MET A 309 3.18 -14.04 1.62
CA MET A 309 2.36 -12.95 1.08
C MET A 309 2.89 -11.58 1.52
N LEU A 310 3.30 -11.43 2.77
CA LEU A 310 3.88 -10.19 3.29
C LEU A 310 5.17 -9.80 2.55
N GLU A 311 6.06 -10.76 2.31
CA GLU A 311 7.31 -10.53 1.57
C GLU A 311 7.02 -10.17 0.10
N ALA A 312 6.04 -10.82 -0.52
CA ALA A 312 5.61 -10.51 -1.89
C ALA A 312 5.04 -9.07 -1.99
N VAL A 313 4.16 -8.68 -1.05
CA VAL A 313 3.61 -7.32 -1.01
C VAL A 313 4.72 -6.29 -0.78
N ALA A 314 5.65 -6.53 0.15
CA ALA A 314 6.75 -5.61 0.40
C ALA A 314 7.71 -5.49 -0.80
N GLY A 315 7.97 -6.59 -1.50
CA GLY A 315 8.78 -6.57 -2.72
C GLY A 315 8.11 -5.76 -3.84
N ALA A 316 6.82 -5.99 -4.06
CA ALA A 316 6.02 -5.25 -5.03
C ALA A 316 5.91 -3.76 -4.67
N GLN A 317 5.65 -3.43 -3.40
CA GLN A 317 5.61 -2.06 -2.89
C GLN A 317 6.93 -1.34 -3.16
N ARG A 318 8.06 -1.95 -2.83
CA ARG A 318 9.38 -1.36 -3.05
C ARG A 318 9.58 -0.98 -4.51
N LEU A 319 9.25 -1.89 -5.44
CA LEU A 319 9.36 -1.62 -6.87
C LEU A 319 8.43 -0.48 -7.31
N ALA A 320 7.14 -0.59 -7.00
CA ALA A 320 6.13 0.40 -7.39
C ALA A 320 6.46 1.80 -6.83
N PHE A 321 6.85 1.89 -5.55
CA PHE A 321 7.20 3.17 -4.91
C PHE A 321 8.49 3.76 -5.49
N THR A 322 9.51 2.94 -5.79
CA THR A 322 10.75 3.41 -6.42
C THR A 322 10.47 4.04 -7.78
N LEU A 323 9.54 3.49 -8.56
CA LEU A 323 9.29 3.92 -9.92
C LEU A 323 8.20 4.99 -10.06
N LEU A 324 7.24 5.06 -9.13
CA LEU A 324 6.06 5.92 -9.26
C LEU A 324 5.95 7.03 -8.21
N ARG A 325 6.45 6.85 -6.99
CA ARG A 325 6.19 7.77 -5.86
C ARG A 325 6.56 9.22 -6.15
N ASP A 326 7.75 9.45 -6.72
CA ASP A 326 8.27 10.80 -6.97
C ASP A 326 7.66 11.47 -8.21
N VAL A 327 6.93 10.71 -9.02
CA VAL A 327 6.36 11.22 -10.29
C VAL A 327 4.84 11.33 -10.26
N SER A 328 4.18 10.78 -9.23
CA SER A 328 2.70 10.76 -9.13
C SER A 328 2.06 12.11 -8.74
N GLY A 329 2.86 13.11 -8.35
CA GLY A 329 2.37 14.44 -7.94
C GLY A 329 1.64 14.37 -6.59
N ASP A 330 0.38 14.84 -6.55
CA ASP A 330 -0.45 14.82 -5.33
C ASP A 330 -1.13 13.45 -5.07
N ALA A 331 -0.91 12.45 -5.93
CA ALA A 331 -1.45 11.12 -5.73
C ALA A 331 -0.51 10.22 -4.92
N GLU A 332 -1.09 9.41 -4.07
CA GLU A 332 -0.43 8.38 -3.28
C GLU A 332 -0.80 7.00 -3.80
N LEU A 333 0.15 6.06 -3.75
CA LEU A 333 -0.12 4.67 -4.10
C LEU A 333 -0.70 3.93 -2.90
N TYR A 334 -1.79 3.19 -3.12
CA TYR A 334 -2.35 2.27 -2.14
C TYR A 334 -2.47 0.86 -2.68
N LEU A 335 -2.46 -0.13 -1.78
CA LEU A 335 -2.66 -1.53 -2.13
C LEU A 335 -4.12 -1.77 -2.50
N SER A 336 -4.39 -2.17 -3.75
CA SER A 336 -5.75 -2.39 -4.26
C SER A 336 -6.11 -3.85 -4.40
N GLU A 337 -5.18 -4.69 -4.84
CA GLU A 337 -5.47 -6.11 -5.02
C GLU A 337 -4.26 -6.99 -4.75
N ILE A 338 -4.51 -8.17 -4.21
CA ILE A 338 -3.52 -9.25 -4.10
C ILE A 338 -4.18 -10.53 -4.58
N ASP A 339 -3.64 -11.12 -5.63
CA ASP A 339 -4.00 -12.48 -6.02
C ASP A 339 -2.83 -13.43 -5.75
N SER A 340 -3.16 -14.62 -5.29
CA SER A 340 -2.17 -15.67 -5.02
C SER A 340 -2.64 -17.01 -5.58
N SER A 341 -1.93 -17.52 -6.57
CA SER A 341 -2.20 -18.81 -7.17
C SER A 341 -0.93 -19.65 -7.28
N ASN A 342 -0.97 -20.87 -6.79
CA ASN A 342 0.14 -21.84 -6.79
C ASN A 342 1.47 -21.28 -6.22
N LYS A 343 2.31 -20.68 -7.04
CA LYS A 343 3.61 -20.10 -6.67
C LYS A 343 3.75 -18.65 -7.14
N ARG A 344 2.68 -18.10 -7.69
CA ARG A 344 2.61 -16.77 -8.26
C ARG A 344 1.83 -15.86 -7.35
N PHE A 345 2.35 -14.66 -7.13
CA PHE A 345 1.64 -13.54 -6.54
C PHE A 345 1.48 -12.45 -7.59
N THR A 346 0.28 -11.88 -7.66
CA THR A 346 0.04 -10.65 -8.41
C THR A 346 -0.41 -9.60 -7.41
N VAL A 347 0.35 -8.53 -7.28
CA VAL A 347 0.08 -7.43 -6.35
C VAL A 347 -0.19 -6.18 -7.17
N SER A 348 -1.35 -5.57 -6.95
CA SER A 348 -1.76 -4.35 -7.65
C SER A 348 -1.88 -3.18 -6.68
N PHE A 349 -1.47 -2.02 -7.17
CA PHE A 349 -1.59 -0.74 -6.48
C PHE A 349 -2.37 0.23 -7.35
N ASP A 350 -3.19 1.08 -6.71
CA ASP A 350 -3.90 2.16 -7.37
C ASP A 350 -3.54 3.50 -6.76
N TYR A 351 -3.94 4.58 -7.42
CA TYR A 351 -3.75 5.92 -6.92
C TYR A 351 -4.93 6.35 -6.04
N ALA A 352 -4.61 7.13 -5.01
CA ALA A 352 -5.58 7.91 -4.24
C ALA A 352 -5.11 9.35 -4.14
N VAL A 353 -6.03 10.30 -4.15
CA VAL A 353 -5.72 11.73 -3.98
C VAL A 353 -6.54 12.25 -2.80
N GLY A 354 -5.84 12.67 -1.74
CA GLY A 354 -6.47 13.08 -0.49
C GLY A 354 -7.45 12.02 0.03
N GLY A 355 -6.99 10.77 0.10
CA GLY A 355 -7.77 9.61 0.55
C GLY A 355 -8.93 9.20 -0.36
N THR A 356 -9.11 9.84 -1.52
CA THR A 356 -10.15 9.49 -2.50
C THR A 356 -9.52 8.61 -3.58
N PRO A 357 -10.03 7.38 -3.79
CA PRO A 357 -9.52 6.48 -4.81
C PRO A 357 -9.65 7.08 -6.22
N LEU A 358 -8.68 6.73 -7.07
CA LEU A 358 -8.70 7.04 -8.49
C LEU A 358 -8.80 5.73 -9.26
N ARG A 359 -9.75 5.66 -10.18
CA ARG A 359 -10.00 4.49 -11.04
C ARG A 359 -9.65 4.83 -12.48
N PHE A 360 -9.03 3.90 -13.16
CA PHE A 360 -8.85 3.96 -14.61
C PHE A 360 -10.08 3.37 -15.29
N SER A 361 -10.61 4.07 -16.30
CA SER A 361 -11.85 3.67 -16.99
C SER A 361 -11.73 2.34 -17.74
N ASP A 362 -10.53 1.90 -18.06
CA ASP A 362 -10.24 0.60 -18.69
C ASP A 362 -10.08 -0.54 -17.68
N GLY A 363 -10.18 -0.24 -16.38
CA GLY A 363 -10.01 -1.23 -15.30
C GLY A 363 -8.56 -1.63 -15.04
N SER A 364 -7.58 -0.89 -15.58
CA SER A 364 -6.16 -1.09 -15.26
C SER A 364 -5.82 -0.56 -13.86
N HIS A 365 -4.66 -0.93 -13.34
CA HIS A 365 -4.11 -0.46 -12.07
C HIS A 365 -2.96 0.50 -12.29
N ALA A 366 -2.67 1.36 -11.31
CA ALA A 366 -1.50 2.23 -11.33
C ALA A 366 -0.19 1.44 -11.43
N ALA A 367 -0.12 0.33 -10.72
CA ALA A 367 0.96 -0.64 -10.83
C ALA A 367 0.42 -2.06 -10.62
N THR A 368 0.90 -3.00 -11.42
CA THR A 368 0.68 -4.44 -11.18
C THR A 368 2.03 -5.13 -11.24
N VAL A 369 2.36 -5.92 -10.24
CA VAL A 369 3.63 -6.64 -10.12
C VAL A 369 3.36 -8.12 -9.96
N THR A 370 3.94 -8.92 -10.86
CA THR A 370 3.87 -10.38 -10.81
C THR A 370 5.17 -10.96 -10.29
N ILE A 371 5.04 -11.82 -9.28
CA ILE A 371 6.15 -12.47 -8.60
C ILE A 371 5.98 -13.97 -8.73
N GLU A 372 6.99 -14.66 -9.28
CA GLU A 372 7.06 -16.10 -9.35
C GLU A 372 8.30 -16.58 -8.57
N ASP A 373 8.08 -17.51 -7.64
CA ASP A 373 9.07 -17.88 -6.64
C ASP A 373 9.59 -16.63 -5.90
N GLN A 374 10.81 -16.18 -6.08
CA GLN A 374 11.37 -14.96 -5.47
C GLN A 374 11.70 -13.87 -6.51
N THR A 375 11.21 -14.03 -7.73
CA THR A 375 11.57 -13.17 -8.85
C THR A 375 10.36 -12.38 -9.32
N ILE A 376 10.51 -11.08 -9.52
CA ILE A 376 9.53 -10.30 -10.25
C ILE A 376 9.70 -10.60 -11.73
N THR A 377 8.74 -11.28 -12.32
CA THR A 377 8.78 -11.73 -13.72
C THR A 377 8.14 -10.73 -14.67
N GLU A 378 7.14 -10.00 -14.17
CA GLU A 378 6.40 -9.01 -14.97
C GLU A 378 6.01 -7.84 -14.09
N PHE A 379 5.97 -6.65 -14.65
CA PHE A 379 5.24 -5.53 -14.07
C PHE A 379 4.65 -4.61 -15.14
N SER A 380 3.54 -3.97 -14.81
CA SER A 380 2.95 -2.87 -15.58
C SER A 380 2.77 -1.66 -14.68
N LEU A 381 3.03 -0.46 -15.22
CA LEU A 381 2.91 0.81 -14.50
C LEU A 381 2.21 1.83 -15.38
N HIS A 382 1.42 2.71 -14.75
CA HIS A 382 0.89 3.91 -15.35
C HIS A 382 1.60 5.13 -14.74
N CYS A 383 2.63 5.64 -15.42
CA CYS A 383 3.41 6.80 -14.97
C CYS A 383 2.61 8.09 -15.25
N ARG A 384 1.73 8.42 -14.32
CA ARG A 384 0.86 9.61 -14.37
C ARG A 384 1.19 10.53 -13.22
N SER A 385 1.15 11.83 -13.46
CA SER A 385 1.28 12.86 -12.43
C SER A 385 -0.05 13.59 -12.28
N TYR A 386 -0.50 13.69 -11.05
CA TYR A 386 -1.76 14.31 -10.70
C TYR A 386 -1.53 15.61 -9.94
N THR A 387 -2.30 16.63 -10.27
CA THR A 387 -2.25 17.91 -9.57
C THR A 387 -3.64 18.32 -9.14
N LEU A 388 -3.81 18.48 -7.83
CA LEU A 388 -5.04 18.93 -7.21
C LEU A 388 -5.16 20.44 -7.38
N SER A 389 -6.31 20.93 -7.83
CA SER A 389 -6.57 22.36 -7.94
C SER A 389 -7.23 22.89 -6.66
N ASP A 390 -7.24 24.22 -6.51
CA ASP A 390 -8.01 24.88 -5.44
C ASP A 390 -9.52 25.01 -5.77
N SER A 391 -9.94 24.52 -6.95
CA SER A 391 -11.32 24.63 -7.41
C SER A 391 -12.16 23.46 -6.94
N PRO A 392 -13.24 23.70 -6.17
CA PRO A 392 -14.14 22.65 -5.73
C PRO A 392 -14.77 21.91 -6.91
N ALA A 393 -14.79 20.59 -6.83
CA ALA A 393 -15.50 19.76 -7.78
C ALA A 393 -17.00 19.75 -7.48
N LEU A 394 -17.81 19.72 -8.53
CA LEU A 394 -19.26 19.66 -8.42
C LEU A 394 -19.71 18.21 -8.29
N LEU A 395 -20.09 17.82 -7.10
CA LEU A 395 -20.72 16.52 -6.82
C LEU A 395 -22.23 16.71 -6.57
N LEU A 396 -23.00 15.70 -6.94
CA LEU A 396 -24.39 15.64 -6.49
C LEU A 396 -24.43 15.56 -4.95
N PRO A 397 -25.41 16.21 -4.30
CA PRO A 397 -25.65 15.97 -2.89
C PRO A 397 -25.84 14.48 -2.62
N ILE A 398 -25.20 13.97 -1.57
CA ILE A 398 -25.13 12.52 -1.29
C ILE A 398 -26.53 11.87 -1.25
N ARG A 399 -27.52 12.51 -0.67
CA ARG A 399 -28.89 11.99 -0.61
C ARG A 399 -29.52 11.84 -2.00
N GLN A 400 -29.19 12.72 -2.95
CA GLN A 400 -29.65 12.58 -4.32
C GLN A 400 -28.92 11.45 -5.05
N ALA A 401 -27.60 11.34 -4.87
CA ALA A 401 -26.83 10.24 -5.41
C ALA A 401 -27.32 8.89 -4.85
N ALA A 402 -27.55 8.81 -3.55
CA ALA A 402 -28.08 7.64 -2.87
C ALA A 402 -29.46 7.25 -3.38
N ALA A 403 -30.38 8.22 -3.58
CA ALA A 403 -31.71 7.95 -4.13
C ALA A 403 -31.66 7.44 -5.58
N ILE A 404 -30.71 7.93 -6.39
CA ILE A 404 -30.49 7.44 -7.75
C ILE A 404 -29.96 6.01 -7.72
N ALA A 405 -28.97 5.74 -6.89
CA ALA A 405 -28.39 4.40 -6.72
C ALA A 405 -29.43 3.41 -6.20
N ASP A 406 -30.19 3.73 -5.15
CA ASP A 406 -31.27 2.92 -4.59
C ASP A 406 -32.34 2.57 -5.62
N SER A 407 -32.62 3.45 -6.57
CA SER A 407 -33.57 3.19 -7.64
C SER A 407 -33.07 2.28 -8.76
N LYS A 408 -31.75 2.08 -8.89
CA LYS A 408 -31.14 1.38 -10.04
C LYS A 408 -30.46 0.08 -9.67
N TYR A 409 -29.94 -0.03 -8.46
CA TYR A 409 -29.06 -1.11 -8.05
C TYR A 409 -29.63 -1.79 -6.79
N LEU A 410 -29.32 -3.08 -6.63
CA LEU A 410 -29.67 -3.85 -5.44
C LEU A 410 -28.41 -4.08 -4.63
N SER A 411 -28.47 -3.75 -3.33
CA SER A 411 -27.36 -3.95 -2.38
C SER A 411 -26.05 -3.24 -2.75
N ALA A 412 -26.12 -2.23 -3.63
CA ALA A 412 -24.95 -1.47 -4.01
C ALA A 412 -24.46 -0.55 -2.88
N GLU A 413 -23.19 -0.32 -2.85
CA GLU A 413 -22.56 0.70 -2.02
C GLU A 413 -22.22 1.93 -2.83
N LEU A 414 -22.26 3.09 -2.18
CA LEU A 414 -22.05 4.37 -2.83
C LEU A 414 -20.69 4.93 -2.40
N HIS A 415 -19.82 5.16 -3.39
CA HIS A 415 -18.48 5.69 -3.20
C HIS A 415 -18.23 6.93 -4.03
N VAL A 416 -17.33 7.79 -3.60
CA VAL A 416 -16.78 8.88 -4.43
C VAL A 416 -15.41 8.45 -4.92
N CYS A 417 -15.22 8.46 -6.24
CA CYS A 417 -13.92 8.18 -6.84
C CYS A 417 -13.58 9.26 -7.87
N TYR A 418 -12.30 9.46 -8.10
CA TYR A 418 -11.80 10.08 -9.32
C TYR A 418 -11.85 9.05 -10.45
N ASP A 419 -12.19 9.50 -11.66
CA ASP A 419 -12.35 8.66 -12.84
C ASP A 419 -11.48 9.20 -13.98
N GLU A 420 -10.47 8.43 -14.36
CA GLU A 420 -9.52 8.81 -15.40
C GLU A 420 -9.83 8.10 -16.71
N HIS A 421 -9.99 8.91 -17.78
CA HIS A 421 -10.27 8.44 -19.14
C HIS A 421 -9.07 8.65 -20.09
N GLY A 422 -7.85 8.76 -19.56
CA GLY A 422 -6.65 9.03 -20.35
C GLY A 422 -6.53 10.48 -20.83
N ALA A 423 -7.39 11.37 -20.37
CA ALA A 423 -7.37 12.81 -20.68
C ALA A 423 -6.55 13.60 -19.65
N ASP A 424 -6.31 14.88 -19.93
CA ASP A 424 -5.61 15.78 -18.99
C ASP A 424 -6.47 16.20 -17.78
N THR A 425 -7.77 15.94 -17.84
CA THR A 425 -8.72 16.26 -16.76
C THR A 425 -9.35 14.97 -16.25
N VAL A 426 -9.31 14.80 -14.95
CA VAL A 426 -9.89 13.66 -14.26
C VAL A 426 -11.26 14.02 -13.73
N GLY A 427 -12.26 13.21 -14.04
CA GLY A 427 -13.60 13.33 -13.51
C GLY A 427 -13.66 12.95 -12.04
N VAL A 428 -14.65 13.47 -11.31
CA VAL A 428 -14.98 12.98 -9.96
C VAL A 428 -16.48 12.76 -9.88
N GLY A 429 -16.90 11.64 -9.30
CA GLY A 429 -18.29 11.26 -9.27
C GLY A 429 -18.64 10.26 -8.20
N TRP A 430 -19.95 9.99 -8.09
CA TRP A 430 -20.48 8.90 -7.29
C TRP A 430 -20.53 7.63 -8.12
N PHE A 431 -19.99 6.57 -7.56
CA PHE A 431 -20.01 5.22 -8.10
C PHE A 431 -20.84 4.33 -7.19
N ALA A 432 -21.51 3.37 -7.79
CA ALA A 432 -22.32 2.38 -7.08
C ALA A 432 -21.84 0.97 -7.52
N ASP A 433 -21.28 0.23 -6.59
CA ASP A 433 -20.69 -1.10 -6.80
C ASP A 433 -21.50 -2.20 -6.11
#